data_404e1e35e1878148829fd1c5c0b77453
#
_entry.id   404e1e35e1878148829fd1c5c0b77453
#
_cell.length_a   1.000
_cell.length_b   1.000
_cell.length_c   1.000
_cell.angle_alpha   90.00
_cell.angle_beta   90.00
_cell.angle_gamma   90.00
#
_symmetry.space_group_name_H-M   'P 1'
#
loop_
_entity.id
_entity.type
_entity.pdbx_description
1 polymer ?
#
loop_
_entity_poly.entity_id
_entity_poly.type
_entity_poly.pdbx_seq_one_letter_code
_entity_poly.pdbx_strand_id
1 'polypeptide(L)'
;SSFALKEDLWRSKMYAHRNSQEREGLIWKMLGDTPHDLAVLDLAPEDTGFLAHTDLNINALLNWIDRISEKLNNGQTLTADMPTEVRDILNSYDGEVGFLMTLDPNKELTLPGFMFQMEEDIVMDSFSFALLLRAKDDKILTMMNDAMAGGFAPPQKTKVGLVTLNSIPLPMPIPIPGLDISPCYFQIDDYMVLASSTAMGKSIIEAKNDKGRLKDTDEF
;
A
#
# COMPACT_ATOMS: atom_id res chain seq x y z
N SER A 1 7.98 24.55 -7.10
CA SER A 1 7.82 23.31 -7.87
C SER A 1 8.44 23.49 -9.26
N SER A 2 9.07 22.49 -9.80
CA SER A 2 9.56 22.44 -11.17
C SER A 2 9.07 21.18 -11.86
N PHE A 3 8.76 21.30 -13.16
CA PHE A 3 8.41 20.20 -14.05
C PHE A 3 9.47 20.13 -15.15
N ALA A 4 10.00 18.97 -15.43
CA ALA A 4 10.93 18.75 -16.54
C ALA A 4 10.64 17.41 -17.21
N LEU A 5 10.69 17.39 -18.55
CA LEU A 5 10.79 16.16 -19.33
C LEU A 5 12.27 15.90 -19.57
N LYS A 6 12.78 14.78 -19.12
CA LYS A 6 14.16 14.39 -19.30
C LYS A 6 14.20 12.90 -19.66
N GLU A 7 14.80 12.57 -20.80
CA GLU A 7 14.94 11.18 -21.30
C GLU A 7 13.59 10.46 -21.34
N ASP A 8 12.56 11.14 -21.92
CA ASP A 8 11.16 10.69 -22.00
C ASP A 8 10.44 10.46 -20.67
N LEU A 9 11.07 10.81 -19.54
CA LEU A 9 10.47 10.74 -18.21
C LEU A 9 10.01 12.12 -17.73
N TRP A 10 8.79 12.19 -17.20
CA TRP A 10 8.30 13.35 -16.50
C TRP A 10 8.90 13.41 -15.10
N ARG A 11 9.72 14.43 -14.85
CA ARG A 11 10.30 14.66 -13.53
C ARG A 11 9.67 15.88 -12.89
N SER A 12 8.98 15.69 -11.77
CA SER A 12 8.44 16.75 -10.92
C SER A 12 9.27 16.87 -9.65
N LYS A 13 9.64 18.10 -9.28
CA LYS A 13 10.26 18.39 -7.98
C LYS A 13 9.42 19.43 -7.25
N MET A 14 9.03 19.11 -6.04
CA MET A 14 8.33 20.01 -5.13
C MET A 14 9.25 20.29 -3.93
N TYR A 15 9.47 21.56 -3.64
CA TYR A 15 10.19 22.00 -2.45
C TYR A 15 9.21 22.68 -1.52
N ALA A 16 9.12 22.20 -0.30
CA ALA A 16 8.39 22.84 0.77
C ALA A 16 9.40 23.43 1.77
N HIS A 17 9.32 24.73 2.03
CA HIS A 17 10.18 25.37 3.01
C HIS A 17 9.60 25.20 4.40
N ARG A 18 10.39 24.65 5.33
CA ARG A 18 10.04 24.53 6.74
C ARG A 18 10.64 25.70 7.52
N ASN A 19 9.82 26.45 8.22
CA ASN A 19 10.33 27.41 9.19
C ASN A 19 10.64 26.69 10.51
N SER A 20 11.91 26.32 10.70
CA SER A 20 12.38 25.53 11.85
C SER A 20 12.38 26.29 13.18
N GLN A 21 12.19 27.62 13.14
CA GLN A 21 12.17 28.46 14.36
C GLN A 21 10.78 28.51 15.04
N GLU A 22 9.74 28.05 14.34
CA GLU A 22 8.40 28.00 14.87
C GLU A 22 7.96 26.56 15.17
N ARG A 23 6.78 26.41 15.81
CA ARG A 23 6.25 25.11 16.20
C ARG A 23 6.16 24.15 15.02
N GLU A 24 6.66 22.95 15.19
CA GLU A 24 6.55 21.89 14.21
C GLU A 24 5.08 21.58 13.90
N GLY A 25 4.67 21.82 12.65
CA GLY A 25 3.32 21.50 12.19
C GLY A 25 3.07 19.99 12.13
N LEU A 26 1.80 19.58 12.22
CA LEU A 26 1.37 18.18 12.16
C LEU A 26 1.91 17.46 10.91
N ILE A 27 1.81 18.10 9.74
CA ILE A 27 2.24 17.51 8.46
C ILE A 27 3.70 17.05 8.51
N TRP A 28 4.58 17.87 9.08
CA TRP A 28 6.01 17.54 9.17
C TRP A 28 6.29 16.39 10.14
N LYS A 29 5.47 16.27 11.20
CA LYS A 29 5.57 15.14 12.14
C LYS A 29 5.02 13.84 11.58
N MET A 30 4.08 13.95 10.65
CA MET A 30 3.45 12.79 10.03
C MET A 30 4.28 12.17 8.90
N LEU A 31 5.01 13.00 8.12
CA LEU A 31 5.68 12.57 6.88
C LEU A 31 7.14 12.14 7.06
N GLY A 32 7.53 11.75 8.28
CA GLY A 32 8.89 11.32 8.60
C GLY A 32 9.85 12.48 8.88
N ASP A 33 10.80 12.25 9.80
CA ASP A 33 11.73 13.27 10.26
C ASP A 33 13.08 13.21 9.53
N THR A 34 13.46 12.05 9.02
CA THR A 34 14.80 11.80 8.44
C THR A 34 14.70 11.08 7.10
N PRO A 35 15.53 11.48 6.12
CA PRO A 35 15.66 10.71 4.88
C PRO A 35 16.18 9.30 5.17
N HIS A 36 15.61 8.31 4.50
CA HIS A 36 16.07 6.92 4.53
C HIS A 36 15.96 6.29 3.14
N ASP A 37 16.52 5.11 2.98
CA ASP A 37 16.44 4.35 1.74
C ASP A 37 15.00 3.88 1.50
N LEU A 38 14.58 3.87 0.23
CA LEU A 38 13.26 3.40 -0.18
C LEU A 38 13.25 1.86 -0.22
N ALA A 39 13.09 1.21 0.93
CA ALA A 39 13.10 -0.25 1.02
C ALA A 39 11.99 -0.92 0.21
N VAL A 40 10.89 -0.21 -0.05
CA VAL A 40 9.79 -0.66 -0.93
C VAL A 40 10.27 -0.98 -2.36
N LEU A 41 11.37 -0.39 -2.83
CA LEU A 41 11.96 -0.69 -4.14
C LEU A 41 12.48 -2.12 -4.26
N ASP A 42 12.86 -2.75 -3.15
CA ASP A 42 13.26 -4.15 -3.13
C ASP A 42 12.10 -5.11 -3.39
N LEU A 43 10.88 -4.60 -3.26
CA LEU A 43 9.63 -5.35 -3.44
C LEU A 43 8.91 -4.96 -4.74
N ALA A 44 9.42 -4.00 -5.50
CA ALA A 44 8.80 -3.53 -6.73
C ALA A 44 9.19 -4.45 -7.91
N PRO A 45 8.20 -5.13 -8.56
CA PRO A 45 8.44 -5.89 -9.79
C PRO A 45 8.90 -5.00 -10.95
N GLU A 46 9.56 -5.60 -11.96
CA GLU A 46 10.09 -4.89 -13.13
C GLU A 46 9.02 -4.20 -13.99
N ASP A 47 7.81 -4.75 -14.01
CA ASP A 47 6.63 -4.22 -14.71
C ASP A 47 5.87 -3.14 -13.91
N THR A 48 6.46 -2.61 -12.83
CA THR A 48 5.87 -1.54 -12.04
C THR A 48 5.80 -0.24 -12.84
N GLY A 49 4.59 0.15 -13.25
CA GLY A 49 4.35 1.42 -13.96
C GLY A 49 4.14 2.62 -13.02
N PHE A 50 3.78 2.36 -11.76
CA PHE A 50 3.64 3.41 -10.75
C PHE A 50 4.04 2.91 -9.36
N LEU A 51 4.85 3.72 -8.69
CA LEU A 51 5.24 3.50 -7.29
C LEU A 51 5.04 4.80 -6.52
N ALA A 52 4.31 4.72 -5.42
CA ALA A 52 4.21 5.80 -4.43
C ALA A 52 4.70 5.28 -3.08
N HIS A 53 5.42 6.13 -2.38
CA HIS A 53 5.95 5.84 -1.04
C HIS A 53 5.76 7.07 -0.16
N THR A 54 5.42 6.83 1.10
CA THR A 54 5.37 7.89 2.11
C THR A 54 5.66 7.30 3.49
N ASP A 55 6.32 8.11 4.32
CA ASP A 55 6.30 7.87 5.75
C ASP A 55 5.01 8.41 6.34
N LEU A 56 4.40 7.67 7.23
CA LEU A 56 3.18 8.07 7.91
C LEU A 56 3.28 7.75 9.41
N ASN A 57 3.66 8.73 10.20
CA ASN A 57 3.67 8.61 11.67
C ASN A 57 2.25 8.71 12.24
N ILE A 58 1.59 7.56 12.35
CA ILE A 58 0.21 7.47 12.88
C ILE A 58 0.13 8.00 14.31
N ASN A 59 1.16 7.79 15.14
CA ASN A 59 1.16 8.29 16.52
C ASN A 59 1.15 9.82 16.57
N ALA A 60 1.83 10.50 15.64
CA ALA A 60 1.75 11.96 15.55
C ALA A 60 0.34 12.46 15.20
N LEU A 61 -0.36 11.73 14.32
CA LEU A 61 -1.75 12.02 13.97
C LEU A 61 -2.68 11.78 15.14
N LEU A 62 -2.59 10.62 15.81
CA LEU A 62 -3.42 10.29 16.98
C LEU A 62 -3.23 11.29 18.11
N ASN A 63 -2.00 11.64 18.45
CA ASN A 63 -1.69 12.66 19.46
C ASN A 63 -2.25 14.05 19.09
N TRP A 64 -2.34 14.36 17.81
CA TRP A 64 -2.96 15.61 17.37
C TRP A 64 -4.49 15.55 17.48
N ILE A 65 -5.10 14.43 17.09
CA ILE A 65 -6.54 14.21 17.24
C ILE A 65 -6.95 14.26 18.70
N ASP A 66 -6.20 13.60 19.59
CA ASP A 66 -6.46 13.61 21.04
C ASP A 66 -6.44 15.02 21.61
N ARG A 67 -5.45 15.83 21.25
CA ARG A 67 -5.39 17.24 21.70
C ARG A 67 -6.57 18.08 21.24
N ILE A 68 -7.11 17.80 20.04
CA ILE A 68 -8.32 18.46 19.57
C ILE A 68 -9.55 17.93 20.30
N SER A 69 -9.66 16.61 20.43
CA SER A 69 -10.78 15.95 21.10
C SER A 69 -10.90 16.40 22.57
N GLU A 70 -9.78 16.44 23.29
CA GLU A 70 -9.70 16.92 24.68
C GLU A 70 -10.27 18.33 24.84
N LYS A 71 -9.98 19.23 23.89
CA LYS A 71 -10.50 20.61 23.89
C LYS A 71 -11.99 20.71 23.57
N LEU A 72 -12.50 19.82 22.69
CA LEU A 72 -13.88 19.83 22.24
C LEU A 72 -14.82 19.02 23.14
N ASN A 73 -14.32 17.97 23.80
CA ASN A 73 -15.10 16.97 24.52
C ASN A 73 -14.83 16.99 26.04
N ASN A 74 -14.62 18.16 26.64
CA ASN A 74 -14.47 18.32 28.09
C ASN A 74 -13.39 17.40 28.71
N GLY A 75 -12.26 17.23 28.04
CA GLY A 75 -11.13 16.46 28.54
C GLY A 75 -11.11 14.97 28.15
N GLN A 76 -12.04 14.51 27.33
CA GLN A 76 -12.00 13.15 26.79
C GLN A 76 -11.16 13.08 25.53
N THR A 77 -10.25 12.09 25.45
CA THR A 77 -9.43 11.82 24.26
C THR A 77 -10.05 10.69 23.43
N LEU A 78 -9.85 10.72 22.13
CA LEU A 78 -10.36 9.68 21.24
C LEU A 78 -9.68 8.34 21.49
N THR A 79 -8.38 8.35 21.82
CA THR A 79 -7.60 7.13 22.04
C THR A 79 -7.84 6.47 23.39
N ALA A 80 -8.48 7.17 24.37
CA ALA A 80 -8.79 6.59 25.69
C ALA A 80 -9.71 5.37 25.58
N ASP A 81 -10.73 5.46 24.70
CA ASP A 81 -11.74 4.41 24.51
C ASP A 81 -11.38 3.45 23.34
N MET A 82 -10.17 3.55 22.79
CA MET A 82 -9.73 2.69 21.70
C MET A 82 -9.55 1.24 22.19
N PRO A 83 -10.16 0.25 21.50
CA PRO A 83 -9.93 -1.16 21.80
C PRO A 83 -8.45 -1.52 21.79
N THR A 84 -8.06 -2.42 22.69
CA THR A 84 -6.65 -2.83 22.84
C THR A 84 -6.11 -3.41 21.52
N GLU A 85 -6.92 -4.19 20.82
CA GLU A 85 -6.58 -4.83 19.56
C GLU A 85 -6.22 -3.79 18.49
N VAL A 86 -7.00 -2.71 18.40
CA VAL A 86 -6.74 -1.61 17.45
C VAL A 86 -5.45 -0.88 17.83
N ARG A 87 -5.24 -0.64 19.11
CA ARG A 87 -4.01 0.00 19.62
C ARG A 87 -2.78 -0.84 19.33
N ASP A 88 -2.87 -2.15 19.49
CA ASP A 88 -1.78 -3.09 19.21
C ASP A 88 -1.40 -3.11 17.73
N ILE A 89 -2.38 -3.02 16.82
CA ILE A 89 -2.16 -2.91 15.37
C ILE A 89 -1.44 -1.61 15.03
N LEU A 90 -1.92 -0.48 15.58
CA LEU A 90 -1.30 0.82 15.34
C LEU A 90 0.14 0.88 15.87
N ASN A 91 0.43 0.18 16.98
CA ASN A 91 1.77 0.06 17.54
C ASN A 91 2.68 -0.88 16.74
N SER A 92 2.10 -1.88 16.05
CA SER A 92 2.82 -2.79 15.15
C SER A 92 3.24 -2.10 13.86
N TYR A 93 2.52 -1.09 13.42
CA TYR A 93 2.88 -0.32 12.23
C TYR A 93 4.16 0.48 12.45
N ASP A 94 5.09 0.45 11.48
CA ASP A 94 6.43 1.05 11.55
C ASP A 94 6.62 2.32 10.69
N GLY A 95 5.54 2.95 10.32
CA GLY A 95 5.58 4.32 9.77
C GLY A 95 5.75 4.41 8.26
N GLU A 96 5.95 3.33 7.53
CA GLU A 96 6.15 3.35 6.07
C GLU A 96 4.97 2.73 5.32
N VAL A 97 4.52 3.42 4.27
CA VAL A 97 3.46 2.96 3.37
C VAL A 97 3.97 3.02 1.94
N GLY A 98 3.88 1.90 1.23
CA GLY A 98 4.14 1.79 -0.19
C GLY A 98 2.87 1.44 -0.97
N PHE A 99 2.75 1.97 -2.17
CA PHE A 99 1.74 1.58 -3.13
C PHE A 99 2.43 1.26 -4.46
N LEU A 100 2.15 0.09 -5.01
CA LEU A 100 2.64 -0.37 -6.30
C LEU A 100 1.48 -0.59 -7.25
N MET A 101 1.68 -0.26 -8.52
CA MET A 101 0.79 -0.63 -9.61
C MET A 101 1.62 -1.13 -10.78
N THR A 102 1.30 -2.31 -11.25
CA THR A 102 1.88 -2.91 -12.46
C THR A 102 0.92 -2.78 -13.63
N LEU A 103 1.45 -2.70 -14.84
CA LEU A 103 0.71 -2.67 -16.09
C LEU A 103 1.10 -3.87 -16.94
N ASP A 104 0.12 -4.56 -17.52
CA ASP A 104 0.36 -5.65 -18.45
C ASP A 104 -0.08 -5.23 -19.87
N PRO A 105 0.87 -4.77 -20.73
CA PRO A 105 0.55 -4.29 -22.06
C PRO A 105 0.07 -5.40 -23.02
N ASN A 106 0.20 -6.67 -22.63
CA ASN A 106 -0.27 -7.80 -23.41
C ASN A 106 -1.71 -8.21 -23.07
N LYS A 107 -2.33 -7.56 -22.08
CA LYS A 107 -3.66 -7.88 -21.60
C LYS A 107 -4.54 -6.63 -21.52
N GLU A 108 -5.54 -6.56 -22.38
CA GLU A 108 -6.48 -5.46 -22.38
C GLU A 108 -7.55 -5.62 -21.30
N LEU A 109 -7.83 -4.53 -20.60
CA LEU A 109 -8.94 -4.34 -19.69
C LEU A 109 -10.00 -3.50 -20.36
N THR A 110 -11.21 -4.02 -20.45
CA THR A 110 -12.36 -3.28 -20.96
C THR A 110 -13.30 -2.92 -19.83
N LEU A 111 -13.39 -1.63 -19.50
CA LEU A 111 -14.32 -1.10 -18.53
C LEU A 111 -15.58 -0.61 -19.23
N PRO A 112 -16.77 -1.14 -18.90
CA PRO A 112 -18.02 -0.70 -19.52
C PRO A 112 -18.25 0.80 -19.31
N GLY A 113 -18.49 1.53 -20.39
CA GLY A 113 -18.66 3.00 -20.38
C GLY A 113 -19.81 3.46 -19.48
N PHE A 114 -20.86 2.65 -19.34
CA PHE A 114 -22.00 2.97 -18.47
C PHE A 114 -21.61 3.15 -16.99
N MET A 115 -20.53 2.51 -16.52
CA MET A 115 -20.03 2.67 -15.14
C MET A 115 -19.49 4.08 -14.88
N PHE A 116 -19.08 4.78 -15.94
CA PHE A 116 -18.50 6.13 -15.88
C PHE A 116 -19.39 7.17 -16.57
N GLN A 117 -20.64 6.82 -16.90
CA GLN A 117 -21.57 7.68 -17.65
C GLN A 117 -21.03 8.09 -19.03
N MET A 118 -20.26 7.21 -19.66
CA MET A 118 -19.72 7.38 -21.01
C MET A 118 -20.49 6.51 -21.99
N GLU A 119 -20.55 6.96 -23.25
CA GLU A 119 -21.23 6.23 -24.33
C GLU A 119 -20.40 5.03 -24.84
N GLU A 120 -19.07 5.14 -24.76
CA GLU A 120 -18.14 4.12 -25.22
C GLU A 120 -17.43 3.44 -24.06
N ASP A 121 -17.04 2.17 -24.26
CA ASP A 121 -16.24 1.43 -23.30
C ASP A 121 -14.81 1.98 -23.26
N ILE A 122 -14.19 1.96 -22.07
CA ILE A 122 -12.80 2.38 -21.88
C ILE A 122 -11.92 1.13 -22.04
N VAL A 123 -11.04 1.14 -23.04
CA VAL A 123 -10.04 0.09 -23.24
C VAL A 123 -8.68 0.61 -22.79
N MET A 124 -8.03 -0.14 -21.92
CA MET A 124 -6.71 0.20 -21.37
C MET A 124 -5.93 -1.07 -21.06
N ASP A 125 -4.64 -0.93 -20.78
CA ASP A 125 -3.82 -2.05 -20.31
C ASP A 125 -4.33 -2.57 -18.96
N SER A 126 -4.32 -3.89 -18.80
CA SER A 126 -4.67 -4.51 -17.53
C SER A 126 -3.69 -4.07 -16.45
N PHE A 127 -4.19 -3.86 -15.24
CA PHE A 127 -3.36 -3.47 -14.11
C PHE A 127 -3.60 -4.32 -12.88
N SER A 128 -2.60 -4.39 -12.04
CA SER A 128 -2.68 -4.91 -10.69
C SER A 128 -2.04 -3.93 -9.71
N PHE A 129 -2.48 -3.93 -8.48
CA PHE A 129 -1.93 -3.04 -7.46
C PHE A 129 -1.68 -3.76 -6.14
N ALA A 130 -0.80 -3.20 -5.33
CA ALA A 130 -0.53 -3.67 -3.98
C ALA A 130 -0.29 -2.49 -3.04
N LEU A 131 -0.77 -2.66 -1.80
CA LEU A 131 -0.47 -1.81 -0.66
C LEU A 131 0.54 -2.53 0.23
N LEU A 132 1.59 -1.83 0.61
CA LEU A 132 2.65 -2.32 1.47
C LEU A 132 2.66 -1.49 2.75
N LEU A 133 2.58 -2.14 3.89
CA LEU A 133 2.61 -1.50 5.20
C LEU A 133 3.79 -2.06 5.98
N ARG A 134 4.73 -1.20 6.36
CA ARG A 134 5.84 -1.66 7.19
C ARG A 134 5.34 -1.97 8.60
N ALA A 135 5.74 -3.13 9.12
CA ALA A 135 5.29 -3.65 10.40
C ALA A 135 6.48 -4.14 11.23
N LYS A 136 6.48 -3.87 12.52
CA LYS A 136 7.51 -4.29 13.49
C LYS A 136 7.42 -5.77 13.84
N ASP A 137 6.24 -6.34 13.69
CA ASP A 137 5.90 -7.71 14.09
C ASP A 137 4.79 -8.27 13.19
N ASP A 138 4.30 -9.47 13.49
CA ASP A 138 3.27 -10.19 12.73
C ASP A 138 1.82 -9.92 13.18
N LYS A 139 1.58 -8.94 14.04
CA LYS A 139 0.24 -8.66 14.59
C LYS A 139 -0.76 -8.25 13.51
N ILE A 140 -0.34 -7.46 12.52
CA ILE A 140 -1.21 -7.08 11.40
C ILE A 140 -1.60 -8.32 10.60
N LEU A 141 -0.65 -9.22 10.30
CA LEU A 141 -0.93 -10.49 9.63
C LEU A 141 -1.85 -11.39 10.45
N THR A 142 -1.61 -11.48 11.77
CA THR A 142 -2.42 -12.27 12.69
C THR A 142 -3.86 -11.77 12.71
N MET A 143 -4.06 -10.45 12.87
CA MET A 143 -5.39 -9.84 12.82
C MET A 143 -6.10 -10.12 11.48
N MET A 144 -5.39 -10.00 10.36
CA MET A 144 -5.95 -10.32 9.05
C MET A 144 -6.38 -11.79 8.96
N ASN A 145 -5.55 -12.71 9.48
CA ASN A 145 -5.89 -14.12 9.53
C ASN A 145 -7.15 -14.38 10.38
N ASP A 146 -7.25 -13.74 11.56
CA ASP A 146 -8.40 -13.90 12.46
C ASP A 146 -9.67 -13.31 11.86
N ALA A 147 -9.58 -12.12 11.26
CA ALA A 147 -10.70 -11.50 10.57
C ALA A 147 -11.20 -12.35 9.39
N MET A 148 -10.29 -12.93 8.61
CA MET A 148 -10.65 -13.80 7.48
C MET A 148 -11.15 -15.18 7.91
N ALA A 149 -10.71 -15.70 9.07
CA ALA A 149 -11.21 -16.97 9.59
C ALA A 149 -12.70 -16.95 9.92
N GLY A 150 -13.24 -15.79 10.32
CA GLY A 150 -14.67 -15.57 10.55
C GLY A 150 -15.47 -15.21 9.29
N GLY A 151 -14.84 -15.11 8.12
CA GLY A 151 -15.43 -14.71 6.86
C GLY A 151 -16.20 -15.83 6.13
N PHE A 152 -16.65 -15.53 4.90
CA PHE A 152 -17.47 -16.44 4.06
C PHE A 152 -16.75 -17.74 3.68
N ALA A 153 -15.42 -17.68 3.48
CA ALA A 153 -14.57 -18.82 3.24
C ALA A 153 -13.15 -18.53 3.77
N PRO A 154 -12.49 -19.53 4.37
CA PRO A 154 -11.13 -19.33 4.85
C PRO A 154 -10.16 -19.08 3.69
N PRO A 155 -9.13 -18.26 3.89
CA PRO A 155 -8.10 -18.00 2.88
C PRO A 155 -7.40 -19.28 2.43
N GLN A 156 -7.17 -19.37 1.13
CA GLN A 156 -6.36 -20.47 0.57
C GLN A 156 -4.88 -20.12 0.72
N LYS A 157 -4.13 -21.03 1.35
CA LYS A 157 -2.71 -20.83 1.62
C LYS A 157 -1.86 -21.47 0.53
N THR A 158 -1.01 -20.68 -0.12
CA THR A 158 -0.04 -21.14 -1.11
C THR A 158 1.37 -20.74 -0.69
N LYS A 159 2.31 -21.69 -0.71
CA LYS A 159 3.73 -21.37 -0.46
C LYS A 159 4.41 -20.89 -1.73
N VAL A 160 5.07 -19.72 -1.64
CA VAL A 160 5.92 -19.16 -2.70
C VAL A 160 7.28 -18.89 -2.07
N GLY A 161 8.23 -19.79 -2.32
CA GLY A 161 9.50 -19.79 -1.59
C GLY A 161 9.30 -20.00 -0.08
N LEU A 162 9.77 -19.05 0.72
CA LEU A 162 9.61 -19.05 2.19
C LEU A 162 8.33 -18.34 2.66
N VAL A 163 7.64 -17.62 1.77
CA VAL A 163 6.47 -16.81 2.10
C VAL A 163 5.20 -17.66 1.96
N THR A 164 4.25 -17.49 2.87
CA THR A 164 2.90 -18.03 2.77
C THR A 164 1.96 -16.94 2.27
N LEU A 165 1.50 -17.08 1.04
CA LEU A 165 0.52 -16.21 0.40
C LEU A 165 -0.89 -16.71 0.75
N ASN A 166 -1.72 -15.84 1.31
CA ASN A 166 -3.10 -16.11 1.69
C ASN A 166 -4.04 -15.48 0.65
N SER A 167 -4.66 -16.28 -0.20
CA SER A 167 -5.63 -15.82 -1.20
C SER A 167 -7.02 -15.73 -0.58
N ILE A 168 -7.72 -14.62 -0.83
CA ILE A 168 -9.07 -14.36 -0.33
C ILE A 168 -10.07 -14.88 -1.38
N PRO A 169 -10.86 -15.94 -1.08
CA PRO A 169 -11.88 -16.41 -2.01
C PRO A 169 -12.98 -15.35 -2.17
N LEU A 170 -13.23 -14.94 -3.40
CA LEU A 170 -14.35 -14.04 -3.70
C LEU A 170 -15.64 -14.89 -3.87
N PRO A 171 -16.78 -14.45 -3.31
CA PRO A 171 -18.05 -15.19 -3.41
C PRO A 171 -18.57 -15.27 -4.85
N MET A 172 -18.21 -14.30 -5.69
CA MET A 172 -18.50 -14.28 -7.12
C MET A 172 -17.32 -13.70 -7.89
N PRO A 173 -16.96 -14.26 -9.05
CA PRO A 173 -15.99 -13.63 -9.92
C PRO A 173 -16.53 -12.27 -10.39
N ILE A 174 -15.66 -11.27 -10.43
CA ILE A 174 -16.02 -9.96 -11.00
C ILE A 174 -15.93 -10.10 -12.52
N PRO A 175 -17.04 -9.97 -13.25
CA PRO A 175 -17.07 -10.26 -14.69
C PRO A 175 -16.58 -9.06 -15.51
N ILE A 176 -15.41 -8.56 -15.21
CA ILE A 176 -14.77 -7.50 -16.01
C ILE A 176 -13.65 -8.16 -16.82
N PRO A 177 -13.77 -8.21 -18.17
CA PRO A 177 -12.76 -8.80 -19.02
C PRO A 177 -11.41 -8.11 -18.84
N GLY A 178 -10.37 -8.91 -18.68
CA GLY A 178 -9.01 -8.38 -18.46
C GLY A 178 -8.65 -8.04 -17.03
N LEU A 179 -9.59 -7.93 -16.10
CA LEU A 179 -9.32 -7.65 -14.69
C LEU A 179 -9.18 -8.95 -13.90
N ASP A 180 -7.98 -9.21 -13.37
CA ASP A 180 -7.74 -10.32 -12.43
C ASP A 180 -7.87 -9.79 -10.99
N ILE A 181 -9.02 -10.10 -10.36
CA ILE A 181 -9.24 -9.82 -8.95
C ILE A 181 -9.22 -11.14 -8.21
N SER A 182 -8.05 -11.51 -7.74
CA SER A 182 -7.80 -12.64 -6.85
C SER A 182 -7.00 -12.15 -5.64
N PRO A 183 -7.62 -11.34 -4.76
CA PRO A 183 -6.90 -10.61 -3.73
C PRO A 183 -6.17 -11.56 -2.79
N CYS A 184 -4.99 -11.13 -2.37
CA CYS A 184 -4.17 -11.90 -1.44
C CYS A 184 -3.43 -10.99 -0.47
N TYR A 185 -2.99 -11.59 0.64
CA TYR A 185 -2.17 -10.92 1.62
C TYR A 185 -1.10 -11.87 2.18
N PHE A 186 0.01 -11.29 2.58
CA PHE A 186 1.14 -12.01 3.16
C PHE A 186 2.08 -11.03 3.87
N GLN A 187 2.98 -11.57 4.67
CA GLN A 187 4.10 -10.81 5.22
C GLN A 187 5.39 -11.28 4.56
N ILE A 188 6.20 -10.31 4.16
CA ILE A 188 7.54 -10.53 3.62
C ILE A 188 8.50 -9.54 4.28
N ASP A 189 9.53 -10.05 4.94
CA ASP A 189 10.38 -9.28 5.85
C ASP A 189 9.50 -8.49 6.85
N ASP A 190 9.72 -7.18 6.93
CA ASP A 190 8.98 -6.24 7.75
C ASP A 190 7.80 -5.55 7.02
N TYR A 191 7.34 -6.11 5.88
CA TYR A 191 6.18 -5.58 5.16
C TYR A 191 4.99 -6.52 5.18
N MET A 192 3.85 -6.01 5.62
CA MET A 192 2.54 -6.58 5.33
C MET A 192 2.09 -6.13 3.96
N VAL A 193 1.82 -7.06 3.07
CA VAL A 193 1.42 -6.82 1.68
C VAL A 193 -0.03 -7.23 1.46
N LEU A 194 -0.79 -6.33 0.83
CA LEU A 194 -2.16 -6.54 0.35
C LEU A 194 -2.13 -6.35 -1.16
N ALA A 195 -2.33 -7.39 -1.94
CA ALA A 195 -2.30 -7.32 -3.41
C ALA A 195 -3.69 -7.61 -4.00
N SER A 196 -4.00 -6.94 -5.12
CA SER A 196 -5.26 -7.11 -5.85
C SER A 196 -5.37 -8.46 -6.52
N SER A 197 -4.23 -9.10 -6.83
CA SER A 197 -4.20 -10.42 -7.44
C SER A 197 -3.10 -11.30 -6.87
N THR A 198 -3.31 -12.62 -6.95
CA THR A 198 -2.28 -13.60 -6.57
C THR A 198 -1.07 -13.56 -7.49
N ALA A 199 -1.26 -13.14 -8.75
CA ALA A 199 -0.16 -12.91 -9.70
C ALA A 199 0.74 -11.78 -9.19
N MET A 200 0.17 -10.61 -8.87
CA MET A 200 0.90 -9.48 -8.28
C MET A 200 1.62 -9.86 -7.00
N GLY A 201 0.95 -10.61 -6.10
CA GLY A 201 1.59 -11.08 -4.86
C GLY A 201 2.81 -11.96 -5.12
N LYS A 202 2.77 -12.84 -6.13
CA LYS A 202 3.91 -13.67 -6.54
C LYS A 202 5.04 -12.83 -7.12
N SER A 203 4.73 -11.88 -8.01
CA SER A 203 5.73 -10.98 -8.61
C SER A 203 6.48 -10.18 -7.54
N ILE A 204 5.79 -9.69 -6.50
CA ILE A 204 6.43 -8.99 -5.37
C ILE A 204 7.39 -9.94 -4.61
N ILE A 205 6.97 -11.20 -4.35
CA ILE A 205 7.82 -12.18 -3.67
C ILE A 205 9.05 -12.54 -4.53
N GLU A 206 8.88 -12.63 -5.85
CA GLU A 206 9.95 -12.91 -6.80
C GLU A 206 10.93 -11.74 -6.91
N ALA A 207 10.42 -10.51 -6.98
CA ALA A 207 11.24 -9.30 -6.95
C ALA A 207 12.12 -9.24 -5.70
N LYS A 208 11.59 -9.55 -4.52
CA LYS A 208 12.38 -9.62 -3.28
C LYS A 208 13.52 -10.65 -3.36
N ASN A 209 13.34 -11.73 -4.10
CA ASN A 209 14.36 -12.77 -4.32
C ASN A 209 15.27 -12.47 -5.53
N ASP A 210 15.46 -11.19 -5.88
CA ASP A 210 16.31 -10.70 -6.97
C ASP A 210 15.90 -11.20 -8.37
N LYS A 211 14.60 -11.39 -8.58
CA LYS A 211 14.05 -11.81 -9.86
C LYS A 211 13.09 -10.75 -10.41
N GLY A 212 13.51 -10.04 -11.42
CA GLY A 212 12.67 -9.04 -12.10
C GLY A 212 12.28 -7.89 -11.17
N ARG A 213 13.26 -7.15 -10.64
CA ARG A 213 13.04 -5.94 -9.84
C ARG A 213 13.09 -4.69 -10.68
N LEU A 214 12.23 -3.73 -10.39
CA LEU A 214 12.24 -2.41 -11.03
C LEU A 214 13.60 -1.74 -10.96
N LYS A 215 14.27 -1.77 -9.82
CA LYS A 215 15.58 -1.13 -9.62
C LYS A 215 16.74 -1.74 -10.42
N ASP A 216 16.56 -2.93 -10.98
CA ASP A 216 17.56 -3.62 -11.80
C ASP A 216 17.29 -3.42 -13.31
N THR A 217 16.24 -2.69 -13.67
CA THR A 217 15.93 -2.38 -15.06
C THR A 217 16.73 -1.17 -15.57
N ASP A 218 16.93 -1.09 -16.88
CA ASP A 218 17.61 0.05 -17.52
C ASP A 218 16.80 1.36 -17.42
N GLU A 219 15.52 1.27 -17.12
CA GLU A 219 14.60 2.42 -16.99
C GLU A 219 14.67 3.11 -15.64
N PHE A 220 15.18 2.44 -14.60
CA PHE A 220 15.30 2.99 -13.24
C PHE A 220 16.68 3.60 -12.99
#